data_bff5abd786e87c6b941277c399ef2135
#
_entry.id   bff5abd786e87c6b941277c399ef2135
#
_cell.length_a   1.000
_cell.length_b   1.000
_cell.length_c   1.000
_cell.angle_alpha   90.00
_cell.angle_beta   90.00
_cell.angle_gamma   90.00
#
_symmetry.space_group_name_H-M   'P 1'
#
loop_
_entity.id
_entity.type
_entity.pdbx_description
1 polymer ?
#
loop_
_entity_poly.entity_id
_entity_poly.type
_entity_poly.pdbx_seq_one_letter_code
_entity_poly.pdbx_strand_id
1 'polypeptide(L)'
;MPVFSIILPCFNAEATITRTLASLSAQTFTDWEAICVDDGSTDATAFLVRAAARDDRRIRLVRNTSKGPSAARNMAALKCATGDFLAFCDADDLWVPGKLLQLRTAFTDRSVDAIYGRIGFFNKVPGDTGVTSSVPKGDLTIDMLLGENPVCTMSNISLRRGVFQRSGGFDPAMVHNEDLDWLIRLVGQGARVVGIDQMQTWYRTSPTGLSTDLGKMASGRAQALRTAAGFGVFPSGRSHAVHYRYLARRALRIAPERGAALRFAISGLLQSPSGFLCPLRRGLPTLLAAVVAPLLPRGFRRSLFS
;
A
#
# COMPACT_ATOMS: atom_id res chain seq x y z
N MET A 1 0.56 -16.31 23.55
CA MET A 1 0.06 -15.16 22.78
C MET A 1 0.64 -15.28 21.38
N PRO A 2 -0.09 -14.97 20.31
CA PRO A 2 0.43 -15.06 18.96
C PRO A 2 1.62 -14.11 18.75
N VAL A 3 2.53 -14.47 17.84
CA VAL A 3 3.64 -13.60 17.46
C VAL A 3 3.16 -12.46 16.56
N PHE A 4 2.26 -12.75 15.61
CA PHE A 4 1.69 -11.75 14.71
C PHE A 4 0.19 -11.58 14.93
N SER A 5 -0.28 -10.31 14.95
CA SER A 5 -1.68 -9.98 14.76
C SER A 5 -1.87 -9.40 13.35
N ILE A 6 -2.64 -10.10 12.53
CA ILE A 6 -2.98 -9.68 11.17
C ILE A 6 -4.22 -8.80 11.25
N ILE A 7 -4.11 -7.58 10.75
CA ILE A 7 -5.14 -6.55 10.80
C ILE A 7 -5.82 -6.45 9.42
N LEU A 8 -7.09 -6.82 9.35
CA LEU A 8 -7.81 -6.97 8.09
C LEU A 8 -9.14 -6.18 8.11
N PRO A 9 -9.14 -4.92 7.64
CA PRO A 9 -10.39 -4.17 7.48
C PRO A 9 -11.21 -4.79 6.33
N CYS A 10 -12.53 -4.96 6.56
CA CYS A 10 -13.45 -5.56 5.61
C CYS A 10 -14.63 -4.62 5.35
N PHE A 11 -14.93 -4.35 4.08
CA PHE A 11 -16.14 -3.64 3.66
C PHE A 11 -16.54 -4.09 2.26
N ASN A 12 -17.68 -4.74 2.11
CA ASN A 12 -18.24 -5.23 0.84
C ASN A 12 -17.19 -6.00 0.00
N ALA A 13 -16.56 -7.00 0.60
CA ALA A 13 -15.46 -7.78 0.04
C ALA A 13 -15.86 -9.25 -0.26
N GLU A 14 -17.15 -9.56 -0.43
CA GLU A 14 -17.63 -10.94 -0.66
C GLU A 14 -16.92 -11.64 -1.83
N ALA A 15 -16.57 -10.88 -2.89
CA ALA A 15 -15.91 -11.43 -4.07
C ALA A 15 -14.44 -11.83 -3.84
N THR A 16 -13.79 -11.36 -2.77
CA THR A 16 -12.35 -11.47 -2.57
C THR A 16 -11.94 -12.09 -1.24
N ILE A 17 -12.70 -11.83 -0.19
CA ILE A 17 -12.34 -12.14 1.20
C ILE A 17 -11.99 -13.62 1.43
N THR A 18 -12.69 -14.56 0.81
CA THR A 18 -12.42 -16.00 0.96
C THR A 18 -11.01 -16.35 0.47
N ARG A 19 -10.57 -15.78 -0.66
CA ARG A 19 -9.22 -16.02 -1.18
C ARG A 19 -8.16 -15.34 -0.31
N THR A 20 -8.44 -14.16 0.19
CA THR A 20 -7.56 -13.45 1.12
C THR A 20 -7.34 -14.30 2.38
N LEU A 21 -8.41 -14.75 3.04
CA LEU A 21 -8.32 -15.59 4.24
C LEU A 21 -7.62 -16.92 3.98
N ALA A 22 -7.88 -17.56 2.84
CA ALA A 22 -7.16 -18.78 2.44
C ALA A 22 -5.65 -18.54 2.32
N SER A 23 -5.20 -17.37 1.82
CA SER A 23 -3.78 -17.02 1.74
C SER A 23 -3.13 -16.80 3.12
N LEU A 24 -3.92 -16.35 4.11
CA LEU A 24 -3.46 -16.26 5.50
C LEU A 24 -3.36 -17.64 6.15
N SER A 25 -4.37 -18.50 5.98
CA SER A 25 -4.34 -19.86 6.51
C SER A 25 -3.23 -20.71 5.90
N ALA A 26 -2.78 -20.40 4.67
CA ALA A 26 -1.66 -21.06 4.00
C ALA A 26 -0.27 -20.55 4.45
N GLN A 27 -0.17 -19.68 5.45
CA GLN A 27 1.12 -19.22 5.96
C GLN A 27 1.90 -20.37 6.61
N THR A 28 3.18 -20.49 6.22
CA THR A 28 4.08 -21.53 6.76
C THR A 28 4.45 -21.29 8.22
N PHE A 29 4.45 -20.05 8.68
CA PHE A 29 4.56 -19.70 10.09
C PHE A 29 3.16 -19.63 10.69
N THR A 30 2.88 -20.40 11.73
CA THR A 30 1.52 -20.67 12.21
C THR A 30 1.11 -19.91 13.46
N ASP A 31 2.04 -19.23 14.14
CA ASP A 31 1.79 -18.51 15.39
C ASP A 31 1.31 -17.07 15.12
N TRP A 32 0.06 -16.96 14.67
CA TRP A 32 -0.61 -15.70 14.35
C TRP A 32 -2.11 -15.74 14.68
N GLU A 33 -2.70 -14.56 14.83
CA GLU A 33 -4.14 -14.32 14.83
C GLU A 33 -4.51 -13.39 13.67
N ALA A 34 -5.72 -13.48 13.14
CA ALA A 34 -6.27 -12.55 12.16
C ALA A 34 -7.54 -11.88 12.71
N ILE A 35 -7.52 -10.56 12.75
CA ILE A 35 -8.62 -9.73 13.24
C ILE A 35 -9.28 -9.06 12.03
N CYS A 36 -10.36 -9.68 11.56
CA CYS A 36 -11.19 -9.14 10.49
C CYS A 36 -12.15 -8.12 11.09
N VAL A 37 -12.06 -6.87 10.67
CA VAL A 37 -12.93 -5.79 11.18
C VAL A 37 -13.95 -5.41 10.12
N ASP A 38 -15.20 -5.82 10.32
CA ASP A 38 -16.30 -5.48 9.43
C ASP A 38 -16.74 -4.03 9.64
N ASP A 39 -16.57 -3.20 8.60
CA ASP A 39 -16.95 -1.78 8.61
C ASP A 39 -18.40 -1.53 8.19
N GLY A 40 -19.28 -2.50 8.47
CA GLY A 40 -20.70 -2.44 8.15
C GLY A 40 -20.99 -2.87 6.73
N SER A 41 -20.45 -4.01 6.31
CA SER A 41 -20.76 -4.64 5.02
C SER A 41 -22.23 -4.95 4.88
N THR A 42 -22.76 -4.78 3.67
CA THR A 42 -24.14 -5.07 3.29
C THR A 42 -24.27 -6.32 2.42
N ASP A 43 -23.13 -6.91 2.02
CA ASP A 43 -23.00 -8.13 1.25
C ASP A 43 -22.69 -9.35 2.15
N ALA A 44 -22.30 -10.46 1.56
CA ALA A 44 -21.98 -11.70 2.29
C ALA A 44 -20.62 -11.67 3.04
N THR A 45 -19.87 -10.57 3.07
CA THR A 45 -18.53 -10.49 3.67
C THR A 45 -18.50 -11.02 5.11
N ALA A 46 -19.36 -10.50 5.99
CA ALA A 46 -19.37 -10.92 7.39
C ALA A 46 -19.74 -12.40 7.58
N PHE A 47 -20.63 -12.94 6.74
CA PHE A 47 -20.97 -14.36 6.73
C PHE A 47 -19.75 -15.22 6.32
N LEU A 48 -19.05 -14.86 5.27
CA LEU A 48 -17.87 -15.59 4.79
C LEU A 48 -16.72 -15.58 5.80
N VAL A 49 -16.48 -14.45 6.48
CA VAL A 49 -15.47 -14.38 7.54
C VAL A 49 -15.85 -15.28 8.72
N ARG A 50 -17.14 -15.30 9.14
CA ARG A 50 -17.61 -16.21 10.21
C ARG A 50 -17.47 -17.68 9.80
N ALA A 51 -17.70 -18.02 8.55
CA ALA A 51 -17.47 -19.37 8.05
C ALA A 51 -16.00 -19.75 8.18
N ALA A 52 -15.06 -18.92 7.68
CA ALA A 52 -13.63 -19.16 7.82
C ALA A 52 -13.18 -19.26 9.28
N ALA A 53 -13.77 -18.47 10.19
CA ALA A 53 -13.46 -18.51 11.63
C ALA A 53 -13.93 -19.80 12.33
N ARG A 54 -14.88 -20.56 11.77
CA ARG A 54 -15.26 -21.88 12.26
C ARG A 54 -14.21 -22.93 11.91
N ASP A 55 -13.60 -22.78 10.74
CA ASP A 55 -12.60 -23.74 10.22
C ASP A 55 -11.19 -23.44 10.76
N ASP A 56 -10.87 -22.15 10.99
CA ASP A 56 -9.59 -21.70 11.52
C ASP A 56 -9.80 -20.75 12.72
N ARG A 57 -9.57 -21.26 13.93
CA ARG A 57 -9.76 -20.51 15.20
C ARG A 57 -8.83 -19.31 15.37
N ARG A 58 -7.80 -19.17 14.54
CA ARG A 58 -6.92 -17.99 14.52
C ARG A 58 -7.60 -16.76 13.89
N ILE A 59 -8.67 -16.98 13.12
CA ILE A 59 -9.45 -15.93 12.47
C ILE A 59 -10.62 -15.54 13.37
N ARG A 60 -10.82 -14.23 13.56
CA ARG A 60 -11.99 -13.71 14.27
C ARG A 60 -12.56 -12.48 13.60
N LEU A 61 -13.90 -12.36 13.65
CA LEU A 61 -14.62 -11.20 13.14
C LEU A 61 -14.96 -10.25 14.29
N VAL A 62 -14.69 -8.97 14.08
CA VAL A 62 -15.06 -7.87 14.99
C VAL A 62 -15.83 -6.83 14.19
N ARG A 63 -16.84 -6.21 14.78
CA ARG A 63 -17.58 -5.11 14.15
C ARG A 63 -16.87 -3.80 14.41
N ASN A 64 -16.66 -2.98 13.36
CA ASN A 64 -16.17 -1.62 13.55
C ASN A 64 -17.18 -0.77 14.33
N THR A 65 -16.72 -0.08 15.36
CA THR A 65 -17.53 0.84 16.16
C THR A 65 -17.57 2.26 15.60
N SER A 66 -16.74 2.52 14.59
CA SER A 66 -16.65 3.77 13.86
C SER A 66 -16.81 3.49 12.37
N LYS A 67 -16.42 4.41 11.49
CA LYS A 67 -16.49 4.23 10.03
C LYS A 67 -15.14 4.47 9.38
N GLY A 68 -14.90 3.74 8.30
CA GLY A 68 -13.75 3.88 7.43
C GLY A 68 -12.56 2.96 7.76
N PRO A 69 -11.68 2.74 6.77
CA PRO A 69 -10.57 1.79 6.88
C PRO A 69 -9.55 2.18 7.96
N SER A 70 -9.28 3.47 8.16
CA SER A 70 -8.41 3.98 9.22
C SER A 70 -8.93 3.61 10.61
N ALA A 71 -10.23 3.83 10.86
CA ALA A 71 -10.87 3.50 12.13
C ALA A 71 -10.87 1.98 12.37
N ALA A 72 -11.15 1.18 11.34
CA ALA A 72 -11.14 -0.28 11.42
C ALA A 72 -9.72 -0.80 11.73
N ARG A 73 -8.69 -0.31 11.04
CA ARG A 73 -7.28 -0.67 11.31
C ARG A 73 -6.86 -0.27 12.72
N ASN A 74 -7.19 0.96 13.17
CA ASN A 74 -6.88 1.43 14.52
C ASN A 74 -7.57 0.58 15.59
N MET A 75 -8.84 0.27 15.43
CA MET A 75 -9.58 -0.55 16.37
C MET A 75 -8.93 -1.94 16.52
N ALA A 76 -8.63 -2.61 15.42
CA ALA A 76 -7.96 -3.90 15.46
C ALA A 76 -6.57 -3.80 16.10
N ALA A 77 -5.73 -2.86 15.64
CA ALA A 77 -4.33 -2.77 16.05
C ALA A 77 -4.15 -2.29 17.50
N LEU A 78 -4.99 -1.34 17.95
CA LEU A 78 -4.84 -0.71 19.27
C LEU A 78 -5.65 -1.42 20.37
N LYS A 79 -6.82 -1.99 20.01
CA LYS A 79 -7.75 -2.53 21.03
C LYS A 79 -7.87 -4.05 21.01
N CYS A 80 -7.60 -4.69 19.87
CA CYS A 80 -7.87 -6.11 19.69
C CYS A 80 -6.61 -6.97 19.55
N ALA A 81 -5.53 -6.42 18.99
CA ALA A 81 -4.29 -7.15 18.71
C ALA A 81 -3.55 -7.54 19.98
N THR A 82 -3.13 -8.80 20.05
CA THR A 82 -2.37 -9.36 21.19
C THR A 82 -0.94 -9.73 20.83
N GLY A 83 -0.61 -9.89 19.54
CA GLY A 83 0.72 -10.24 19.04
C GLY A 83 1.76 -9.15 19.23
N ASP A 84 3.02 -9.53 19.23
CA ASP A 84 4.16 -8.61 19.33
C ASP A 84 4.32 -7.76 18.07
N PHE A 85 3.92 -8.30 16.93
CA PHE A 85 3.98 -7.65 15.63
C PHE A 85 2.59 -7.49 15.02
N LEU A 86 2.35 -6.36 14.38
CA LEU A 86 1.18 -6.10 13.54
C LEU A 86 1.55 -6.32 12.09
N ALA A 87 0.67 -6.97 11.32
CA ALA A 87 0.81 -7.12 9.89
C ALA A 87 -0.53 -6.75 9.24
N PHE A 88 -0.54 -5.74 8.36
CA PHE A 88 -1.78 -5.29 7.73
C PHE A 88 -2.07 -6.09 6.46
N CYS A 89 -3.34 -6.36 6.18
CA CYS A 89 -3.80 -7.02 4.97
C CYS A 89 -5.15 -6.43 4.55
N ASP A 90 -5.26 -5.97 3.32
CA ASP A 90 -6.54 -5.52 2.77
C ASP A 90 -7.35 -6.74 2.29
N ALA A 91 -8.68 -6.64 2.29
CA ALA A 91 -9.60 -7.77 2.09
C ALA A 91 -9.64 -8.31 0.64
N ASP A 92 -8.86 -7.74 -0.26
CA ASP A 92 -8.76 -8.12 -1.67
C ASP A 92 -7.35 -8.53 -2.11
N ASP A 93 -6.35 -8.38 -1.23
CA ASP A 93 -4.95 -8.77 -1.48
C ASP A 93 -4.67 -10.21 -1.03
N LEU A 94 -3.56 -10.78 -1.54
CA LEU A 94 -3.13 -12.12 -1.17
C LEU A 94 -1.68 -12.10 -0.67
N TRP A 95 -1.38 -12.89 0.35
CA TRP A 95 -0.01 -13.04 0.83
C TRP A 95 0.67 -14.26 0.23
N VAL A 96 1.99 -14.17 0.05
CA VAL A 96 2.79 -15.35 -0.28
C VAL A 96 2.93 -16.26 0.96
N PRO A 97 2.98 -17.58 0.80
CA PRO A 97 2.97 -18.52 1.96
C PRO A 97 4.11 -18.31 2.96
N GLY A 98 5.28 -17.83 2.51
CA GLY A 98 6.45 -17.61 3.35
C GLY A 98 6.52 -16.25 4.04
N LYS A 99 5.54 -15.35 3.86
CA LYS A 99 5.62 -13.97 4.33
C LYS A 99 5.90 -13.86 5.83
N LEU A 100 5.09 -14.49 6.68
CA LEU A 100 5.24 -14.35 8.13
C LEU A 100 6.55 -14.95 8.63
N LEU A 101 7.05 -16.04 8.03
CA LEU A 101 8.34 -16.61 8.37
C LEU A 101 9.49 -15.66 8.01
N GLN A 102 9.45 -15.06 6.83
CA GLN A 102 10.44 -14.07 6.37
C GLN A 102 10.46 -12.85 7.29
N LEU A 103 9.28 -12.34 7.67
CA LEU A 103 9.15 -11.22 8.61
C LEU A 103 9.69 -11.60 10.00
N ARG A 104 9.37 -12.79 10.52
CA ARG A 104 9.86 -13.26 11.80
C ARG A 104 11.39 -13.31 11.84
N THR A 105 12.01 -13.77 10.75
CA THR A 105 13.46 -13.76 10.58
C THR A 105 14.03 -12.35 10.53
N ALA A 106 13.43 -11.46 9.76
CA ALA A 106 13.91 -10.08 9.62
C ALA A 106 13.77 -9.26 10.93
N PHE A 107 12.72 -9.50 11.73
CA PHE A 107 12.54 -8.87 13.04
C PHE A 107 13.46 -9.39 14.15
N THR A 108 14.35 -10.36 13.88
CA THR A 108 15.43 -10.71 14.80
C THR A 108 16.41 -9.55 14.99
N ASP A 109 16.57 -8.69 13.99
CA ASP A 109 17.20 -7.39 14.16
C ASP A 109 16.29 -6.47 15.00
N ARG A 110 16.67 -6.27 16.27
CA ARG A 110 15.89 -5.46 17.21
C ARG A 110 15.88 -3.97 16.88
N SER A 111 16.78 -3.51 16.03
CA SER A 111 16.83 -2.10 15.58
C SER A 111 15.79 -1.80 14.49
N VAL A 112 15.17 -2.83 13.90
CA VAL A 112 14.13 -2.67 12.88
C VAL A 112 12.77 -2.54 13.54
N ASP A 113 12.07 -1.45 13.23
CA ASP A 113 10.73 -1.15 13.74
C ASP A 113 9.62 -1.62 12.83
N ALA A 114 9.81 -1.50 11.51
CA ALA A 114 8.85 -1.92 10.50
C ALA A 114 9.53 -2.47 9.26
N ILE A 115 8.83 -3.37 8.55
CA ILE A 115 9.34 -4.07 7.36
C ILE A 115 8.29 -4.03 6.27
N TYR A 116 8.74 -3.78 5.04
CA TYR A 116 7.96 -4.00 3.81
C TYR A 116 8.79 -4.79 2.80
N GLY A 117 8.14 -5.35 1.77
CA GLY A 117 8.86 -6.10 0.75
C GLY A 117 8.43 -5.77 -0.67
N ARG A 118 8.72 -6.67 -1.60
CA ARG A 118 8.19 -6.57 -2.97
C ARG A 118 6.72 -6.96 -3.00
N ILE A 119 5.98 -6.30 -3.88
CA ILE A 119 4.62 -6.71 -4.24
C ILE A 119 4.57 -7.12 -5.72
N GLY A 120 3.73 -8.09 -6.04
CA GLY A 120 3.33 -8.40 -7.39
C GLY A 120 1.93 -7.85 -7.65
N PHE A 121 1.71 -7.24 -8.80
CA PHE A 121 0.37 -6.77 -9.19
C PHE A 121 -0.38 -7.88 -9.91
N PHE A 122 -1.68 -7.99 -9.69
CA PHE A 122 -2.51 -8.95 -10.41
C PHE A 122 -3.95 -8.44 -10.60
N ASN A 123 -4.62 -8.95 -11.62
CA ASN A 123 -6.02 -8.65 -11.91
C ASN A 123 -6.94 -9.79 -11.45
N LYS A 124 -6.73 -11.00 -11.97
CA LYS A 124 -7.56 -12.19 -11.69
C LYS A 124 -6.81 -13.23 -10.87
N VAL A 125 -5.57 -13.53 -11.26
CA VAL A 125 -4.71 -14.51 -10.59
C VAL A 125 -3.31 -13.97 -10.39
N PRO A 126 -2.64 -14.33 -9.28
CA PRO A 126 -1.25 -13.93 -9.02
C PRO A 126 -0.35 -14.21 -10.22
N GLY A 127 0.42 -13.18 -10.64
CA GLY A 127 1.37 -13.27 -11.73
C GLY A 127 0.82 -12.94 -13.13
N ASP A 128 -0.49 -12.75 -13.31
CA ASP A 128 -1.10 -12.49 -14.61
C ASP A 128 -0.68 -11.18 -15.29
N THR A 129 -0.17 -10.22 -14.54
CA THR A 129 0.35 -8.95 -15.11
C THR A 129 1.85 -8.98 -15.39
N GLY A 130 2.60 -9.89 -14.79
CA GLY A 130 4.07 -9.91 -14.83
C GLY A 130 4.74 -8.69 -14.15
N VAL A 131 3.97 -7.79 -13.54
CA VAL A 131 4.49 -6.54 -12.94
C VAL A 131 4.76 -6.73 -11.47
N THR A 132 5.97 -6.30 -11.05
CA THR A 132 6.36 -6.29 -9.63
C THR A 132 6.93 -4.93 -9.22
N SER A 133 6.84 -4.62 -7.92
CA SER A 133 7.54 -3.47 -7.35
C SER A 133 9.03 -3.75 -7.19
N SER A 134 9.78 -2.72 -6.84
CA SER A 134 11.19 -2.84 -6.44
C SER A 134 11.35 -2.20 -5.07
N VAL A 135 12.21 -2.79 -4.26
CA VAL A 135 12.59 -2.25 -2.96
C VAL A 135 13.81 -1.34 -3.14
N PRO A 136 13.72 -0.06 -2.76
CA PRO A 136 14.89 0.84 -2.72
C PRO A 136 15.94 0.33 -1.73
N LYS A 137 17.21 0.68 -1.98
CA LYS A 137 18.28 0.44 -1.02
C LYS A 137 18.19 1.42 0.16
N GLY A 138 18.55 0.93 1.36
CA GLY A 138 18.55 1.72 2.59
C GLY A 138 17.20 1.78 3.29
N ASP A 139 17.19 2.47 4.41
CA ASP A 139 15.99 2.64 5.22
C ASP A 139 15.01 3.61 4.52
N LEU A 140 13.72 3.46 4.78
CA LEU A 140 12.68 4.32 4.22
C LEU A 140 12.81 5.74 4.78
N THR A 141 12.80 6.73 3.90
CA THR A 141 12.86 8.15 4.27
C THR A 141 11.58 8.89 3.89
N ILE A 142 11.32 10.02 4.55
CA ILE A 142 10.18 10.88 4.18
C ILE A 142 10.33 11.37 2.73
N ASP A 143 11.54 11.72 2.26
CA ASP A 143 11.75 12.17 0.88
C ASP A 143 11.39 11.08 -0.16
N MET A 144 11.68 9.80 0.14
CA MET A 144 11.22 8.68 -0.70
C MET A 144 9.70 8.61 -0.74
N LEU A 145 9.01 8.73 0.40
CA LEU A 145 7.55 8.72 0.50
C LEU A 145 6.92 9.89 -0.26
N LEU A 146 7.55 11.06 -0.26
CA LEU A 146 7.11 12.22 -1.04
C LEU A 146 7.34 12.06 -2.55
N GLY A 147 8.18 11.14 -2.97
CA GLY A 147 8.35 10.77 -4.38
C GLY A 147 7.32 9.75 -4.85
N GLU A 148 7.57 8.50 -4.60
CA GLU A 148 6.70 7.35 -4.90
C GLU A 148 6.75 6.41 -3.70
N ASN A 149 5.62 6.18 -3.01
CA ASN A 149 5.56 5.33 -1.82
C ASN A 149 6.02 3.89 -2.16
N PRO A 150 7.20 3.44 -1.68
CA PRO A 150 7.71 2.11 -2.03
C PRO A 150 7.01 0.98 -1.27
N VAL A 151 6.24 1.29 -0.22
CA VAL A 151 5.41 0.32 0.50
C VAL A 151 4.22 -0.11 -0.36
N CYS A 152 3.71 0.77 -1.20
CA CYS A 152 2.66 0.61 -2.20
C CYS A 152 1.25 0.37 -1.64
N THR A 153 1.08 -0.53 -0.68
CA THR A 153 -0.19 -0.92 -0.06
C THR A 153 0.02 -1.26 1.40
N MET A 154 -1.01 -1.08 2.21
CA MET A 154 -0.96 -1.51 3.61
C MET A 154 -0.78 -3.02 3.77
N SER A 155 -1.21 -3.82 2.82
CA SER A 155 -0.98 -5.28 2.83
C SER A 155 0.51 -5.68 2.81
N ASN A 156 1.40 -4.74 2.57
CA ASN A 156 2.84 -4.97 2.43
C ASN A 156 3.65 -4.57 3.66
N ILE A 157 3.09 -3.89 4.65
CA ILE A 157 3.84 -3.44 5.82
C ILE A 157 3.51 -4.25 7.07
N SER A 158 4.54 -4.54 7.86
CA SER A 158 4.44 -5.14 9.19
C SER A 158 5.37 -4.41 10.14
N LEU A 159 5.00 -4.30 11.41
CA LEU A 159 5.76 -3.53 12.39
C LEU A 159 5.59 -4.05 13.82
N ARG A 160 6.47 -3.63 14.71
CA ARG A 160 6.33 -3.88 16.14
C ARG A 160 5.08 -3.17 16.67
N ARG A 161 4.24 -3.88 17.43
CA ARG A 161 2.98 -3.33 17.98
C ARG A 161 3.20 -2.06 18.80
N GLY A 162 4.22 -2.02 19.64
CA GLY A 162 4.55 -0.83 20.44
C GLY A 162 4.92 0.39 19.58
N VAL A 163 5.50 0.19 18.40
CA VAL A 163 5.80 1.27 17.45
C VAL A 163 4.50 1.85 16.86
N PHE A 164 3.55 1.00 16.48
CA PHE A 164 2.24 1.46 16.02
C PHE A 164 1.50 2.27 17.10
N GLN A 165 1.53 1.81 18.34
CA GLN A 165 0.91 2.51 19.47
C GLN A 165 1.51 3.91 19.66
N ARG A 166 2.84 4.02 19.64
CA ARG A 166 3.53 5.33 19.76
C ARG A 166 3.28 6.26 18.57
N SER A 167 3.08 5.73 17.36
CA SER A 167 2.80 6.53 16.17
C SER A 167 1.42 7.20 16.18
N GLY A 168 0.53 6.83 17.12
CA GLY A 168 -0.84 7.33 17.21
C GLY A 168 -1.79 6.70 16.19
N GLY A 169 -1.33 5.73 15.39
CA GLY A 169 -2.15 5.05 14.37
C GLY A 169 -2.51 5.95 13.18
N PHE A 170 -3.52 5.53 12.42
CA PHE A 170 -4.05 6.27 11.26
C PHE A 170 -4.95 7.42 11.72
N ASP A 171 -4.99 8.51 10.95
CA ASP A 171 -5.96 9.58 11.16
C ASP A 171 -7.34 9.14 10.62
N PRO A 172 -8.37 8.98 11.48
CA PRO A 172 -9.70 8.57 11.03
C PRO A 172 -10.42 9.60 10.16
N ALA A 173 -10.00 10.87 10.17
CA ALA A 173 -10.56 11.92 9.33
C ALA A 173 -10.05 11.83 7.88
N MET A 174 -8.98 11.10 7.63
CA MET A 174 -8.42 10.89 6.30
C MET A 174 -9.01 9.65 5.63
N VAL A 175 -9.54 9.84 4.40
CA VAL A 175 -10.09 8.76 3.57
C VAL A 175 -9.14 8.38 2.42
N HIS A 176 -8.24 9.29 2.03
CA HIS A 176 -7.27 9.09 0.94
C HIS A 176 -5.87 9.45 1.41
N ASN A 177 -4.90 8.61 1.07
CA ASN A 177 -3.50 8.74 1.48
C ASN A 177 -3.31 8.72 3.01
N GLU A 178 -4.23 8.12 3.75
CA GLU A 178 -4.11 7.89 5.19
C GLU A 178 -2.88 7.03 5.52
N ASP A 179 -2.53 6.13 4.61
CA ASP A 179 -1.34 5.28 4.66
C ASP A 179 -0.06 6.10 4.50
N LEU A 180 -0.03 7.01 3.53
CA LEU A 180 1.13 7.87 3.27
C LEU A 180 1.36 8.84 4.43
N ASP A 181 0.30 9.48 4.95
CA ASP A 181 0.39 10.36 6.11
C ASP A 181 0.94 9.62 7.33
N TRP A 182 0.39 8.43 7.60
CA TRP A 182 0.84 7.61 8.72
C TRP A 182 2.30 7.17 8.55
N LEU A 183 2.73 6.74 7.37
CA LEU A 183 4.12 6.37 7.09
C LEU A 183 5.08 7.55 7.29
N ILE A 184 4.69 8.75 6.88
CA ILE A 184 5.49 9.97 7.12
C ILE A 184 5.63 10.23 8.61
N ARG A 185 4.54 10.13 9.39
CA ARG A 185 4.59 10.29 10.85
C ARG A 185 5.45 9.21 11.52
N LEU A 186 5.31 7.96 11.07
CA LEU A 186 6.07 6.83 11.56
C LEU A 186 7.59 7.06 11.40
N VAL A 187 8.02 7.40 10.18
CA VAL A 187 9.43 7.69 9.87
C VAL A 187 9.90 8.99 10.55
N GLY A 188 9.06 10.03 10.55
CA GLY A 188 9.37 11.33 11.17
C GLY A 188 9.57 11.24 12.69
N GLN A 189 8.92 10.28 13.35
CA GLN A 189 9.09 9.97 14.77
C GLN A 189 10.32 9.07 15.05
N GLY A 190 11.15 8.80 14.04
CA GLY A 190 12.40 8.06 14.16
C GLY A 190 12.26 6.53 14.04
N ALA A 191 11.11 6.00 13.60
CA ALA A 191 10.99 4.57 13.36
C ALA A 191 11.87 4.13 12.19
N ARG A 192 12.65 3.08 12.38
CA ARG A 192 13.47 2.46 11.35
C ARG A 192 12.64 1.48 10.52
N VAL A 193 12.32 1.89 9.28
CA VAL A 193 11.51 1.12 8.34
C VAL A 193 12.39 0.57 7.23
N VAL A 194 12.47 -0.75 7.10
CA VAL A 194 13.41 -1.45 6.21
C VAL A 194 12.67 -2.19 5.10
N GLY A 195 13.18 -2.09 3.89
CA GLY A 195 12.70 -2.90 2.77
C GLY A 195 13.47 -4.22 2.64
N ILE A 196 12.77 -5.34 2.49
CA ILE A 196 13.37 -6.65 2.15
C ILE A 196 13.08 -6.99 0.68
N ASP A 197 14.11 -7.41 -0.07
CA ASP A 197 13.95 -7.74 -1.50
C ASP A 197 13.36 -9.15 -1.69
N GLN A 198 12.23 -9.40 -1.04
CA GLN A 198 11.48 -10.65 -1.11
C GLN A 198 10.02 -10.35 -1.44
N MET A 199 9.38 -11.21 -2.22
CA MET A 199 7.96 -11.13 -2.52
C MET A 199 7.17 -11.37 -1.22
N GLN A 200 6.27 -10.42 -0.90
CA GLN A 200 5.46 -10.46 0.32
C GLN A 200 3.97 -10.56 0.01
N THR A 201 3.53 -9.85 -1.01
CA THR A 201 2.10 -9.60 -1.25
C THR A 201 1.81 -9.57 -2.74
N TRP A 202 0.67 -10.12 -3.12
CA TRP A 202 0.01 -9.93 -4.39
C TRP A 202 -1.07 -8.87 -4.22
N TYR A 203 -0.85 -7.71 -4.84
CA TYR A 203 -1.77 -6.57 -4.81
C TYR A 203 -2.77 -6.66 -5.96
N ARG A 204 -4.06 -6.68 -5.62
CA ARG A 204 -5.12 -6.70 -6.62
C ARG A 204 -5.32 -5.31 -7.21
N THR A 205 -5.21 -5.20 -8.55
CA THR A 205 -5.55 -3.96 -9.25
C THR A 205 -7.06 -3.91 -9.47
N SER A 206 -7.68 -2.82 -9.03
CA SER A 206 -9.11 -2.57 -9.27
C SER A 206 -9.29 -1.32 -10.14
N PRO A 207 -10.12 -1.36 -11.18
CA PRO A 207 -10.43 -0.18 -11.98
C PRO A 207 -11.29 0.85 -11.23
N THR A 208 -11.90 0.47 -10.10
CA THR A 208 -12.78 1.30 -9.26
C THR A 208 -12.18 1.63 -7.90
N GLY A 209 -10.92 1.30 -7.65
CA GLY A 209 -10.26 1.53 -6.37
C GLY A 209 -10.14 3.02 -6.01
N LEU A 210 -10.03 3.34 -4.72
CA LEU A 210 -9.90 4.70 -4.18
C LEU A 210 -8.77 5.50 -4.85
N SER A 211 -7.76 4.82 -5.35
CA SER A 211 -6.59 5.40 -6.01
C SER A 211 -6.82 5.81 -7.48
N THR A 212 -8.04 5.73 -8.02
CA THR A 212 -8.34 6.13 -9.41
C THR A 212 -8.71 7.63 -9.56
N ASP A 213 -9.01 8.32 -8.48
CA ASP A 213 -9.37 9.74 -8.46
C ASP A 213 -8.12 10.61 -8.29
N LEU A 214 -7.63 11.20 -9.40
CA LEU A 214 -6.45 12.07 -9.40
C LEU A 214 -6.65 13.36 -8.57
N GLY A 215 -7.87 13.88 -8.47
CA GLY A 215 -8.17 15.07 -7.67
C GLY A 215 -8.03 14.81 -6.17
N LYS A 216 -8.59 13.70 -5.71
CA LYS A 216 -8.46 13.26 -4.31
C LYS A 216 -7.03 12.88 -3.97
N MET A 217 -6.29 12.30 -4.91
CA MET A 217 -4.86 12.03 -4.74
C MET A 217 -4.04 13.32 -4.59
N ALA A 218 -4.38 14.37 -5.34
CA ALA A 218 -3.69 15.67 -5.23
C ALA A 218 -3.93 16.32 -3.85
N SER A 219 -5.18 16.28 -3.33
CA SER A 219 -5.49 16.81 -2.00
C SER A 219 -4.80 16.01 -0.89
N GLY A 220 -4.77 14.68 -0.99
CA GLY A 220 -4.03 13.82 -0.06
C GLY A 220 -2.52 14.09 -0.08
N ARG A 221 -1.93 14.37 -1.26
CA ARG A 221 -0.53 14.79 -1.33
C ARG A 221 -0.29 16.12 -0.61
N ALA A 222 -1.19 17.09 -0.75
CA ALA A 222 -1.05 18.37 -0.03
C ALA A 222 -1.01 18.16 1.49
N GLN A 223 -1.81 17.22 2.02
CA GLN A 223 -1.75 16.84 3.42
C GLN A 223 -0.41 16.18 3.78
N ALA A 224 0.04 15.20 2.99
CA ALA A 224 1.33 14.54 3.18
C ALA A 224 2.50 15.53 3.20
N LEU A 225 2.48 16.55 2.35
CA LEU A 225 3.47 17.63 2.35
C LEU A 225 3.44 18.47 3.65
N ARG A 226 2.25 18.77 4.17
CA ARG A 226 2.12 19.47 5.47
C ARG A 226 2.65 18.63 6.62
N THR A 227 2.32 17.34 6.64
CA THR A 227 2.82 16.41 7.65
C THR A 227 4.34 16.32 7.61
N ALA A 228 4.94 16.19 6.42
CA ALA A 228 6.39 16.16 6.24
C ALA A 228 7.06 17.46 6.70
N ALA A 229 6.48 18.63 6.37
CA ALA A 229 6.95 19.94 6.80
C ALA A 229 6.95 20.07 8.34
N GLY A 230 6.02 19.44 9.05
CA GLY A 230 5.99 19.36 10.52
C GLY A 230 7.22 18.66 11.11
N PHE A 231 7.89 17.81 10.33
CA PHE A 231 9.18 17.19 10.68
C PHE A 231 10.40 17.91 10.07
N GLY A 232 10.21 19.10 9.50
CA GLY A 232 11.28 19.87 8.85
C GLY A 232 11.73 19.30 7.49
N VAL A 233 10.95 18.37 6.89
CA VAL A 233 11.31 17.74 5.63
C VAL A 233 10.48 18.32 4.49
N PHE A 234 11.18 18.80 3.47
CA PHE A 234 10.60 19.35 2.24
C PHE A 234 11.01 18.47 1.06
N PRO A 235 10.13 18.28 0.04
CA PRO A 235 10.45 17.44 -1.08
C PRO A 235 11.65 18.00 -1.87
N SER A 236 12.61 17.12 -2.16
CA SER A 236 13.72 17.45 -3.05
C SER A 236 13.25 17.57 -4.51
N GLY A 237 14.02 18.24 -5.38
CA GLY A 237 13.75 18.24 -6.82
C GLY A 237 13.66 16.82 -7.38
N ARG A 238 14.44 15.88 -6.82
CA ARG A 238 14.38 14.47 -7.20
C ARG A 238 13.05 13.82 -6.79
N SER A 239 12.57 14.02 -5.56
CA SER A 239 11.29 13.45 -5.11
C SER A 239 10.11 14.04 -5.88
N HIS A 240 10.14 15.36 -6.20
CA HIS A 240 9.18 15.97 -7.12
C HIS A 240 9.18 15.29 -8.49
N ALA A 241 10.34 15.07 -9.10
CA ALA A 241 10.45 14.43 -10.40
C ALA A 241 9.94 12.98 -10.39
N VAL A 242 10.25 12.21 -9.36
CA VAL A 242 9.74 10.85 -9.14
C VAL A 242 8.21 10.86 -9.02
N HIS A 243 7.65 11.80 -8.26
CA HIS A 243 6.21 11.96 -8.14
C HIS A 243 5.54 12.31 -9.47
N TYR A 244 6.09 13.24 -10.22
CA TYR A 244 5.56 13.58 -11.56
C TYR A 244 5.66 12.40 -12.53
N ARG A 245 6.70 11.57 -12.46
CA ARG A 245 6.76 10.31 -13.20
C ARG A 245 5.63 9.34 -12.80
N TYR A 246 5.37 9.21 -11.50
CA TYR A 246 4.24 8.41 -11.01
C TYR A 246 2.91 8.94 -11.56
N LEU A 247 2.66 10.25 -11.51
CA LEU A 247 1.45 10.86 -12.08
C LEU A 247 1.36 10.68 -13.60
N ALA A 248 2.48 10.80 -14.33
CA ALA A 248 2.52 10.57 -15.78
C ALA A 248 2.10 9.13 -16.13
N ARG A 249 2.66 8.14 -15.45
CA ARG A 249 2.28 6.72 -15.62
C ARG A 249 0.81 6.48 -15.31
N ARG A 250 0.31 7.12 -14.27
CA ARG A 250 -1.09 6.98 -13.89
C ARG A 250 -2.02 7.65 -14.90
N ALA A 251 -1.67 8.85 -15.37
CA ALA A 251 -2.43 9.55 -16.38
C ALA A 251 -2.51 8.78 -17.72
N LEU A 252 -1.48 8.03 -18.09
CA LEU A 252 -1.50 7.14 -19.25
C LEU A 252 -2.62 6.09 -19.16
N ARG A 253 -2.90 5.58 -17.96
CA ARG A 253 -3.89 4.52 -17.72
C ARG A 253 -5.31 5.04 -17.56
N ILE A 254 -5.51 6.16 -16.84
CA ILE A 254 -6.83 6.58 -16.35
C ILE A 254 -7.28 7.94 -16.83
N ALA A 255 -6.37 8.86 -17.26
CA ALA A 255 -6.78 10.22 -17.59
C ALA A 255 -7.52 10.31 -18.93
N PRO A 256 -8.68 10.97 -18.96
CA PRO A 256 -9.39 11.25 -20.22
C PRO A 256 -8.66 12.26 -21.09
N GLU A 257 -7.87 13.16 -20.50
CA GLU A 257 -7.15 14.23 -21.17
C GLU A 257 -5.93 13.72 -21.93
N ARG A 258 -5.84 14.03 -23.23
CA ARG A 258 -4.75 13.56 -24.10
C ARG A 258 -3.36 14.05 -23.71
N GLY A 259 -3.24 15.24 -23.11
CA GLY A 259 -1.96 15.87 -22.78
C GLY A 259 -1.50 15.71 -21.31
N ALA A 260 -2.31 15.11 -20.44
CA ALA A 260 -2.01 15.07 -19.00
C ALA A 260 -0.68 14.37 -18.69
N ALA A 261 -0.43 13.20 -19.27
CA ALA A 261 0.82 12.46 -19.07
C ALA A 261 2.05 13.25 -19.54
N LEU A 262 1.94 13.93 -20.69
CA LEU A 262 3.02 14.76 -21.22
C LEU A 262 3.32 15.96 -20.32
N ARG A 263 2.27 16.68 -19.84
CA ARG A 263 2.46 17.77 -18.88
C ARG A 263 3.20 17.31 -17.63
N PHE A 264 2.79 16.19 -17.05
CA PHE A 264 3.49 15.62 -15.88
C PHE A 264 4.93 15.21 -16.21
N ALA A 265 5.19 14.62 -17.38
CA ALA A 265 6.53 14.25 -17.78
C ALA A 265 7.44 15.48 -17.93
N ILE A 266 6.98 16.54 -18.57
CA ILE A 266 7.71 17.81 -18.68
C ILE A 266 7.97 18.40 -17.29
N SER A 267 6.95 18.50 -16.43
CA SER A 267 7.10 19.02 -15.08
C SER A 267 8.14 18.24 -14.30
N GLY A 268 8.16 16.91 -14.42
CA GLY A 268 9.13 16.06 -13.74
C GLY A 268 10.57 16.26 -14.27
N LEU A 269 10.76 16.40 -15.57
CA LEU A 269 12.07 16.66 -16.17
C LEU A 269 12.60 18.05 -15.76
N LEU A 270 11.74 19.06 -15.65
CA LEU A 270 12.13 20.39 -15.18
C LEU A 270 12.56 20.40 -13.71
N GLN A 271 11.99 19.55 -12.87
CA GLN A 271 12.40 19.42 -11.47
C GLN A 271 13.75 18.69 -11.32
N SER A 272 13.91 17.56 -11.99
CA SER A 272 15.15 16.77 -12.00
C SER A 272 15.13 15.76 -13.14
N PRO A 273 15.92 15.95 -14.23
CA PRO A 273 16.01 14.97 -15.30
C PRO A 273 16.44 13.59 -14.82
N SER A 274 17.44 13.52 -13.94
CA SER A 274 17.91 12.25 -13.38
C SER A 274 16.87 11.61 -12.45
N GLY A 275 16.13 12.39 -11.66
CA GLY A 275 15.05 11.91 -10.82
C GLY A 275 13.89 11.31 -11.62
N PHE A 276 13.53 11.95 -12.74
CA PHE A 276 12.48 11.45 -13.62
C PHE A 276 12.90 10.20 -14.39
N LEU A 277 14.13 10.21 -14.96
CA LEU A 277 14.59 9.13 -15.84
C LEU A 277 15.09 7.90 -15.07
N CYS A 278 15.63 8.05 -13.88
CA CYS A 278 16.18 6.90 -13.14
C CYS A 278 15.16 6.20 -12.25
N PRO A 279 15.09 4.86 -12.25
CA PRO A 279 15.83 3.97 -13.14
C PRO A 279 15.33 4.05 -14.60
N LEU A 280 16.25 3.99 -15.57
CA LEU A 280 15.92 4.15 -17.00
C LEU A 280 14.82 3.21 -17.48
N ARG A 281 14.76 1.98 -16.96
CA ARG A 281 13.70 1.00 -17.26
C ARG A 281 12.28 1.49 -16.94
N ARG A 282 12.13 2.50 -16.07
CA ARG A 282 10.85 3.12 -15.72
C ARG A 282 10.68 4.50 -16.36
N GLY A 283 11.72 5.33 -16.29
CA GLY A 283 11.65 6.72 -16.73
C GLY A 283 11.54 6.85 -18.25
N LEU A 284 12.39 6.15 -19.00
CA LEU A 284 12.41 6.25 -20.47
C LEU A 284 11.11 5.75 -21.12
N PRO A 285 10.59 4.54 -20.79
CA PRO A 285 9.29 4.12 -21.33
C PRO A 285 8.14 5.06 -20.96
N THR A 286 8.16 5.63 -19.75
CA THR A 286 7.14 6.59 -19.33
C THR A 286 7.20 7.88 -20.16
N LEU A 287 8.39 8.40 -20.43
CA LEU A 287 8.58 9.59 -21.27
C LEU A 287 8.11 9.33 -22.70
N LEU A 288 8.57 8.24 -23.32
CA LEU A 288 8.16 7.88 -24.68
C LEU A 288 6.65 7.69 -24.79
N ALA A 289 6.05 6.96 -23.85
CA ALA A 289 4.61 6.79 -23.79
C ALA A 289 3.86 8.14 -23.64
N ALA A 290 4.36 9.05 -22.79
CA ALA A 290 3.76 10.35 -22.56
C ALA A 290 3.81 11.25 -23.81
N VAL A 291 4.89 11.17 -24.62
CA VAL A 291 5.04 11.89 -25.87
C VAL A 291 4.10 11.34 -26.95
N VAL A 292 3.98 10.02 -27.06
CA VAL A 292 3.17 9.37 -28.11
C VAL A 292 1.67 9.36 -27.77
N ALA A 293 1.31 9.29 -26.51
CA ALA A 293 -0.09 9.18 -26.07
C ALA A 293 -1.05 10.22 -26.64
N PRO A 294 -0.69 11.51 -26.79
CA PRO A 294 -1.57 12.52 -27.38
C PRO A 294 -1.93 12.24 -28.85
N LEU A 295 -1.06 11.53 -29.59
CA LEU A 295 -1.22 11.19 -31.00
C LEU A 295 -2.10 9.96 -31.22
N LEU A 296 -2.32 9.14 -30.18
CA LEU A 296 -3.07 7.90 -30.30
C LEU A 296 -4.58 8.08 -30.15
N PRO A 297 -5.41 7.35 -30.94
CA PRO A 297 -6.86 7.27 -30.72
C PRO A 297 -7.18 6.76 -29.29
N ARG A 298 -8.29 7.22 -28.70
CA ARG A 298 -8.68 6.86 -27.31
C ARG A 298 -8.76 5.36 -27.05
N GLY A 299 -9.31 4.60 -27.97
CA GLY A 299 -9.46 3.13 -27.84
C GLY A 299 -8.09 2.40 -27.79
N PHE A 300 -7.19 2.80 -28.69
CA PHE A 300 -5.85 2.22 -28.79
C PHE A 300 -4.97 2.56 -27.58
N ARG A 301 -5.10 3.78 -27.03
CA ARG A 301 -4.40 4.21 -25.83
C ARG A 301 -4.80 3.40 -24.61
N ARG A 302 -6.10 3.10 -24.42
CA ARG A 302 -6.56 2.24 -23.33
C ARG A 302 -6.00 0.81 -23.44
N SER A 303 -5.96 0.25 -24.62
CA SER A 303 -5.43 -1.11 -24.83
C SER A 303 -3.92 -1.19 -24.62
N LEU A 304 -3.17 -0.10 -24.90
CA LEU A 304 -1.70 -0.11 -24.83
C LEU A 304 -1.17 0.14 -23.41
N PHE A 305 -1.91 0.88 -22.57
CA PHE A 305 -1.44 1.35 -21.26
C PHE A 305 -2.25 0.84 -20.07
N SER A 306 -3.30 0.02 -20.29
CA SER A 306 -4.13 -0.62 -19.26
C SER A 306 -3.43 -1.78 -18.54
#